data_122b2c17475854c3e2599ad35c4c398f
#
_entry.id   122b2c17475854c3e2599ad35c4c398f
#
_cell.length_a   1.000
_cell.length_b   1.000
_cell.length_c   1.000
_cell.angle_alpha   90.00
_cell.angle_beta   90.00
_cell.angle_gamma   90.00
#
_symmetry.space_group_name_H-M   'P 1'
#
loop_
_entity.id
_entity.type
_entity.pdbx_description
1 polymer ?
#
loop_
_entity_poly.entity_id
_entity_poly.type
_entity_poly.pdbx_seq_one_letter_code
_entity_poly.pdbx_strand_id
1 'polypeptide(L)'
;MKKIIFVALAVVALTSALSAKPKNKQGEKKMTFEEFTKQTPYNPGKPNDAFAQYFIGQSYLGPISTEQVGIFAVTFEPGCRNNWHVHHAEKGGGQILVCTAGRGWYQEWGKEAVALNPGDCVNIPAGVKHWHGAAADSWFQHLAVEVPGEGTRNEWLEPVTDDVYAKLK
;
A
#
# COMPACT_ATOMS: atom_id res chain seq x y z
N MET A 1 -6.22 33.90 -76.64
CA MET A 1 -5.69 32.85 -75.77
C MET A 1 -4.88 33.52 -74.65
N LYS A 2 -5.46 33.66 -73.43
CA LYS A 2 -4.80 34.32 -72.30
C LYS A 2 -4.13 33.24 -71.40
N LYS A 3 -2.81 33.36 -71.31
CA LYS A 3 -2.02 32.46 -70.39
C LYS A 3 -2.11 32.96 -68.99
N ILE A 4 -2.65 32.12 -68.05
CA ILE A 4 -2.70 32.38 -66.60
C ILE A 4 -1.40 31.78 -66.03
N ILE A 5 -0.58 32.66 -65.41
CA ILE A 5 0.63 32.28 -64.72
C ILE A 5 0.22 32.06 -63.21
N PHE A 6 0.37 30.81 -62.71
CA PHE A 6 0.25 30.55 -61.30
C PHE A 6 1.60 30.81 -60.61
N VAL A 7 1.59 31.77 -59.67
CA VAL A 7 2.71 32.01 -58.77
C VAL A 7 2.45 31.16 -57.51
N ALA A 8 3.28 30.16 -57.27
CA ALA A 8 3.27 29.36 -56.08
C ALA A 8 4.01 30.10 -54.94
N LEU A 9 3.28 30.49 -53.91
CA LEU A 9 3.86 31.07 -52.70
C LEU A 9 4.28 29.92 -51.76
N ALA A 10 5.59 29.72 -51.60
CA ALA A 10 6.12 28.78 -50.62
C ALA A 10 6.13 29.43 -49.25
N VAL A 11 5.26 28.94 -48.32
CA VAL A 11 5.28 29.31 -46.91
C VAL A 11 6.30 28.43 -46.21
N VAL A 12 7.43 29.00 -45.82
CA VAL A 12 8.41 28.36 -44.95
C VAL A 12 7.94 28.46 -43.52
N ALA A 13 7.41 27.39 -42.96
CA ALA A 13 7.08 27.31 -41.54
C ALA A 13 8.35 27.07 -40.73
N LEU A 14 8.82 28.08 -40.03
CA LEU A 14 9.91 27.98 -39.06
C LEU A 14 9.34 27.30 -37.80
N THR A 15 9.55 25.99 -37.62
CA THR A 15 9.24 25.29 -36.36
C THR A 15 10.35 25.55 -35.35
N SER A 16 10.12 26.45 -34.42
CA SER A 16 10.98 26.63 -33.25
C SER A 16 10.81 25.42 -32.33
N ALA A 17 11.79 24.51 -32.36
CA ALA A 17 11.90 23.45 -31.40
C ALA A 17 12.21 24.04 -30.01
N LEU A 18 11.19 24.15 -29.11
CA LEU A 18 11.41 24.41 -27.71
C LEU A 18 12.13 23.20 -27.11
N SER A 19 13.45 23.34 -26.89
CA SER A 19 14.21 22.39 -26.10
C SER A 19 13.74 22.47 -24.64
N ALA A 20 12.90 21.53 -24.22
CA ALA A 20 12.55 21.35 -22.81
C ALA A 20 13.82 20.92 -22.07
N LYS A 21 14.35 21.79 -21.20
CA LYS A 21 15.41 21.41 -20.25
C LYS A 21 14.94 20.22 -19.43
N PRO A 22 15.79 19.18 -19.22
CA PRO A 22 15.43 18.07 -18.34
C PRO A 22 15.14 18.63 -16.95
N LYS A 23 13.93 18.37 -16.42
CA LYS A 23 13.61 18.65 -15.02
C LYS A 23 14.60 17.87 -14.17
N ASN A 24 15.44 18.57 -13.44
CA ASN A 24 16.34 18.00 -12.44
C ASN A 24 15.44 17.24 -11.45
N LYS A 25 15.53 15.91 -11.42
CA LYS A 25 14.91 15.08 -10.38
C LYS A 25 15.69 15.33 -9.11
N GLN A 26 15.39 16.44 -8.44
CA GLN A 26 15.74 16.62 -7.05
C GLN A 26 15.12 15.45 -6.31
N GLY A 27 15.93 14.60 -5.67
CA GLY A 27 15.45 13.40 -4.99
C GLY A 27 14.31 13.79 -4.05
N GLU A 28 13.12 13.24 -4.27
CA GLU A 28 11.97 13.50 -3.42
C GLU A 28 12.38 13.11 -1.99
N LYS A 29 12.30 14.06 -1.07
CA LYS A 29 12.61 13.83 0.34
C LYS A 29 11.64 12.77 0.85
N LYS A 30 12.15 11.60 1.21
CA LYS A 30 11.33 10.53 1.79
C LYS A 30 10.72 11.02 3.10
N MET A 31 9.42 10.82 3.26
CA MET A 31 8.70 11.12 4.50
C MET A 31 9.27 10.28 5.65
N THR A 32 9.59 10.94 6.76
CA THR A 32 10.06 10.26 7.97
C THR A 32 8.88 9.68 8.77
N PHE A 33 9.18 8.79 9.71
CA PHE A 33 8.20 8.26 10.65
C PHE A 33 7.47 9.38 11.42
N GLU A 34 8.22 10.37 11.91
CA GLU A 34 7.66 11.49 12.64
C GLU A 34 6.73 12.38 11.79
N GLU A 35 7.11 12.61 10.52
CA GLU A 35 6.26 13.35 9.58
C GLU A 35 4.97 12.58 9.27
N PHE A 36 5.06 11.25 9.10
CA PHE A 36 3.89 10.39 8.86
C PHE A 36 2.97 10.32 10.08
N THR A 37 3.52 10.20 11.29
CA THR A 37 2.75 10.15 12.54
C THR A 37 1.83 11.37 12.72
N LYS A 38 2.24 12.54 12.23
CA LYS A 38 1.39 13.74 12.26
C LYS A 38 0.19 13.68 11.29
N GLN A 39 0.19 12.74 10.36
CA GLN A 39 -0.85 12.58 9.34
C GLN A 39 -1.79 11.41 9.66
N THR A 40 -1.44 10.58 10.64
CA THR A 40 -2.28 9.44 11.04
C THR A 40 -3.25 9.83 12.14
N PRO A 41 -4.51 9.35 12.11
CA PRO A 41 -5.48 9.58 13.17
C PRO A 41 -5.21 8.73 14.43
N TYR A 42 -4.39 7.68 14.30
CA TYR A 42 -4.08 6.75 15.38
C TYR A 42 -2.58 6.67 15.65
N ASN A 43 -2.21 6.56 16.92
CA ASN A 43 -0.81 6.39 17.31
C ASN A 43 -0.24 5.11 16.67
N PRO A 44 0.85 5.19 15.90
CA PRO A 44 1.50 4.03 15.30
C PRO A 44 1.99 2.97 16.30
N GLY A 45 2.18 3.36 17.55
CA GLY A 45 2.71 2.47 18.58
C GLY A 45 4.24 2.38 18.57
N LYS A 46 4.74 1.20 18.92
CA LYS A 46 6.17 0.89 19.01
C LYS A 46 6.61 0.03 17.83
N PRO A 47 7.94 -0.07 17.56
CA PRO A 47 8.46 -1.07 16.64
C PRO A 47 7.87 -2.45 16.94
N ASN A 48 7.45 -3.14 15.88
CA ASN A 48 6.74 -4.42 15.97
C ASN A 48 7.72 -5.60 16.09
N ASP A 49 8.63 -5.51 17.05
CA ASP A 49 9.76 -6.45 17.21
C ASP A 49 9.30 -7.90 17.47
N ALA A 50 8.21 -8.06 18.21
CA ALA A 50 7.67 -9.38 18.55
C ALA A 50 7.23 -10.20 17.32
N PHE A 51 6.83 -9.52 16.25
CA PHE A 51 6.38 -10.12 15.00
C PHE A 51 7.33 -9.84 13.83
N ALA A 52 8.50 -9.22 14.05
CA ALA A 52 9.42 -8.79 12.99
C ALA A 52 9.80 -9.92 12.02
N GLN A 53 9.91 -11.17 12.51
CA GLN A 53 10.18 -12.35 11.68
C GLN A 53 9.13 -12.63 10.59
N TYR A 54 7.93 -12.06 10.71
CA TYR A 54 6.83 -12.22 9.77
C TYR A 54 6.63 -11.02 8.85
N PHE A 55 7.58 -10.08 8.86
CA PHE A 55 7.54 -8.87 8.04
C PHE A 55 8.84 -8.70 7.25
N ILE A 56 8.72 -8.17 6.04
CA ILE A 56 9.84 -7.64 5.28
C ILE A 56 9.79 -6.13 5.43
N GLY A 57 10.86 -5.53 5.98
CA GLY A 57 10.90 -4.10 6.33
C GLY A 57 10.37 -3.80 7.73
N GLN A 58 10.36 -2.52 8.09
CA GLN A 58 9.97 -2.09 9.43
C GLN A 58 8.45 -1.82 9.53
N SER A 59 7.85 -2.37 10.56
CA SER A 59 6.47 -2.07 10.95
C SER A 59 6.38 -1.63 12.41
N TYR A 60 5.24 -1.03 12.76
CA TYR A 60 4.92 -0.56 14.10
C TYR A 60 3.54 -1.05 14.49
N LEU A 61 3.34 -1.30 15.78
CA LEU A 61 2.08 -1.82 16.32
C LEU A 61 1.62 -0.97 17.50
N GLY A 62 0.43 -0.39 17.38
CA GLY A 62 -0.23 0.40 18.41
C GLY A 62 -1.56 -0.24 18.82
N PRO A 63 -1.72 -0.71 20.08
CA PRO A 63 -3.00 -1.23 20.53
C PRO A 63 -4.01 -0.07 20.65
N ILE A 64 -5.22 -0.30 20.13
CA ILE A 64 -6.37 0.61 20.22
C ILE A 64 -7.41 0.04 21.17
N SER A 65 -7.71 -1.25 21.04
CA SER A 65 -8.60 -2.00 21.94
C SER A 65 -8.07 -3.42 22.12
N THR A 66 -8.13 -3.92 23.35
CA THR A 66 -7.66 -5.28 23.69
C THR A 66 -8.67 -6.05 24.55
N GLU A 67 -9.86 -5.50 24.75
CA GLU A 67 -10.89 -6.09 25.62
C GLU A 67 -11.94 -6.89 24.82
N GLN A 68 -13.01 -6.22 24.35
CA GLN A 68 -14.09 -6.91 23.64
C GLN A 68 -13.69 -7.37 22.25
N VAL A 69 -12.97 -6.51 21.52
CA VAL A 69 -12.45 -6.76 20.18
C VAL A 69 -11.01 -6.28 20.11
N GLY A 70 -10.11 -7.14 19.69
CA GLY A 70 -8.72 -6.75 19.39
C GLY A 70 -8.68 -5.79 18.20
N ILE A 71 -8.21 -4.56 18.44
CA ILE A 71 -8.01 -3.56 17.38
C ILE A 71 -6.62 -2.98 17.55
N PHE A 72 -5.84 -3.04 16.47
CA PHE A 72 -4.46 -2.56 16.44
C PHE A 72 -4.24 -1.62 15.28
N ALA A 73 -3.60 -0.49 15.51
CA ALA A 73 -3.02 0.31 14.44
C ALA A 73 -1.73 -0.37 13.97
N VAL A 74 -1.72 -0.86 12.74
CA VAL A 74 -0.53 -1.43 12.10
C VAL A 74 0.00 -0.43 11.11
N THR A 75 1.24 0.01 11.31
CA THR A 75 1.90 1.01 10.48
C THR A 75 3.11 0.37 9.79
N PHE A 76 3.24 0.61 8.50
CA PHE A 76 4.27 0.05 7.62
C PHE A 76 5.11 1.17 7.02
N GLU A 77 6.42 1.02 7.07
CA GLU A 77 7.33 1.85 6.26
C GLU A 77 7.14 1.59 4.76
N PRO A 78 7.55 2.51 3.88
CA PRO A 78 7.52 2.29 2.43
C PRO A 78 8.18 0.96 2.04
N GLY A 79 7.45 0.11 1.32
CA GLY A 79 7.89 -1.22 0.91
C GLY A 79 7.74 -2.33 1.95
N CYS A 80 7.41 -2.00 3.20
CA CYS A 80 7.18 -3.00 4.24
C CYS A 80 5.89 -3.77 4.00
N ARG A 81 5.92 -5.08 4.19
CA ARG A 81 4.80 -5.99 4.04
C ARG A 81 4.90 -7.18 4.99
N ASN A 82 3.77 -7.73 5.39
CA ASN A 82 3.78 -8.98 6.15
C ASN A 82 3.87 -10.20 5.21
N ASN A 83 4.17 -11.34 5.80
CA ASN A 83 4.12 -12.62 5.14
C ASN A 83 2.67 -12.99 4.77
N TRP A 84 2.52 -13.94 3.86
CA TRP A 84 1.28 -14.66 3.71
C TRP A 84 0.87 -15.25 5.06
N HIS A 85 -0.42 -15.11 5.40
CA HIS A 85 -0.94 -15.62 6.67
C HIS A 85 -2.44 -15.95 6.55
N VAL A 86 -2.94 -16.64 7.55
CA VAL A 86 -4.34 -17.05 7.65
C VAL A 86 -4.83 -16.81 9.08
N HIS A 87 -5.98 -16.16 9.21
CA HIS A 87 -6.74 -16.12 10.45
C HIS A 87 -7.73 -17.28 10.44
N HIS A 88 -7.44 -18.33 11.21
CA HIS A 88 -8.34 -19.48 11.35
C HIS A 88 -9.39 -19.23 12.40
N ALA A 89 -10.56 -19.86 12.22
CA ALA A 89 -11.59 -20.00 13.25
C ALA A 89 -12.49 -21.20 12.90
N GLU A 90 -13.08 -21.81 13.91
CA GLU A 90 -14.11 -22.86 13.75
C GLU A 90 -15.47 -22.22 13.42
N LYS A 91 -15.71 -21.01 13.99
CA LYS A 91 -16.92 -20.23 13.75
C LYS A 91 -16.63 -18.74 13.91
N GLY A 92 -17.16 -17.89 13.03
CA GLY A 92 -16.84 -16.47 12.97
C GLY A 92 -15.36 -16.25 12.62
N GLY A 93 -14.70 -15.32 13.30
CA GLY A 93 -13.29 -15.04 13.10
C GLY A 93 -12.95 -14.34 11.77
N GLY A 94 -11.68 -14.30 11.45
CA GLY A 94 -11.15 -13.54 10.33
C GLY A 94 -10.64 -12.17 10.77
N GLN A 95 -10.42 -11.28 9.81
CA GLN A 95 -9.87 -9.95 10.07
C GLN A 95 -10.60 -8.89 9.24
N ILE A 96 -10.72 -7.69 9.79
CA ILE A 96 -11.14 -6.52 9.02
C ILE A 96 -9.99 -5.51 9.02
N LEU A 97 -9.65 -4.99 7.83
CA LEU A 97 -8.73 -3.88 7.68
C LEU A 97 -9.53 -2.59 7.42
N VAL A 98 -9.22 -1.54 8.17
CA VAL A 98 -9.76 -0.20 7.92
C VAL A 98 -8.58 0.73 7.66
N CYS A 99 -8.41 1.18 6.42
CA CYS A 99 -7.28 1.98 6.00
C CYS A 99 -7.40 3.41 6.53
N THR A 100 -6.37 3.91 7.20
CA THR A 100 -6.42 5.19 7.92
C THR A 100 -5.49 6.26 7.36
N ALA A 101 -4.33 5.88 6.80
CA ALA A 101 -3.37 6.82 6.24
C ALA A 101 -2.43 6.16 5.22
N GLY A 102 -1.92 6.95 4.30
CA GLY A 102 -0.96 6.50 3.29
C GLY A 102 -1.57 5.61 2.22
N ARG A 103 -0.73 4.80 1.55
CA ARG A 103 -1.15 3.88 0.48
C ARG A 103 -0.55 2.50 0.72
N GLY A 104 -1.33 1.46 0.47
CA GLY A 104 -0.89 0.09 0.65
C GLY A 104 -1.55 -0.88 -0.32
N TRP A 105 -1.35 -2.15 -0.03
CA TRP A 105 -1.84 -3.27 -0.81
C TRP A 105 -2.44 -4.33 0.09
N TYR A 106 -3.45 -5.01 -0.43
CA TYR A 106 -3.99 -6.27 0.06
C TYR A 106 -4.02 -7.27 -1.08
N GLN A 107 -3.69 -8.52 -0.82
CA GLN A 107 -3.84 -9.59 -1.79
C GLN A 107 -4.30 -10.87 -1.12
N GLU A 108 -5.33 -11.49 -1.66
CA GLU A 108 -5.77 -12.84 -1.37
C GLU A 108 -5.03 -13.82 -2.28
N TRP A 109 -4.67 -14.99 -1.76
CA TRP A 109 -3.96 -16.00 -2.52
C TRP A 109 -4.70 -16.38 -3.80
N GLY A 110 -3.99 -16.35 -4.92
CA GLY A 110 -4.55 -16.67 -6.24
C GLY A 110 -5.38 -15.55 -6.89
N LYS A 111 -5.47 -14.36 -6.25
CA LYS A 111 -6.16 -13.19 -6.82
C LYS A 111 -5.18 -12.06 -7.10
N GLU A 112 -5.63 -11.07 -7.88
CA GLU A 112 -4.87 -9.83 -8.09
C GLU A 112 -4.82 -9.02 -6.79
N ALA A 113 -3.71 -8.28 -6.61
CA ALA A 113 -3.58 -7.36 -5.49
C ALA A 113 -4.50 -6.14 -5.66
N VAL A 114 -5.07 -5.68 -4.56
CA VAL A 114 -5.95 -4.51 -4.48
C VAL A 114 -5.21 -3.37 -3.81
N ALA A 115 -5.19 -2.21 -4.45
CA ALA A 115 -4.66 -1.00 -3.85
C ALA A 115 -5.58 -0.51 -2.71
N LEU A 116 -4.95 -0.08 -1.61
CA LEU A 116 -5.63 0.40 -0.41
C LEU A 116 -5.31 1.87 -0.16
N ASN A 117 -6.34 2.65 0.07
CA ASN A 117 -6.28 4.08 0.36
C ASN A 117 -7.05 4.39 1.66
N PRO A 118 -6.82 5.54 2.29
CA PRO A 118 -7.59 5.95 3.46
C PRO A 118 -9.11 5.94 3.20
N GLY A 119 -9.84 5.27 4.10
CA GLY A 119 -11.28 5.06 3.99
C GLY A 119 -11.69 3.70 3.41
N ASP A 120 -10.77 2.97 2.76
CA ASP A 120 -11.05 1.62 2.29
C ASP A 120 -11.19 0.65 3.45
N CYS A 121 -12.09 -0.32 3.28
CA CYS A 121 -12.32 -1.39 4.24
C CYS A 121 -12.29 -2.75 3.54
N VAL A 122 -11.49 -3.68 4.08
CA VAL A 122 -11.39 -5.05 3.57
C VAL A 122 -11.92 -6.01 4.62
N ASN A 123 -12.91 -6.82 4.26
CA ASN A 123 -13.40 -7.92 5.10
C ASN A 123 -12.73 -9.21 4.65
N ILE A 124 -11.99 -9.83 5.56
CA ILE A 124 -11.22 -11.05 5.32
C ILE A 124 -11.82 -12.18 6.15
N PRO A 125 -12.59 -13.08 5.54
CA PRO A 125 -13.15 -14.23 6.25
C PRO A 125 -12.07 -15.12 6.85
N ALA A 126 -12.43 -15.86 7.90
CA ALA A 126 -11.56 -16.90 8.44
C ALA A 126 -11.18 -17.94 7.34
N GLY A 127 -9.95 -18.42 7.38
CA GLY A 127 -9.42 -19.38 6.42
C GLY A 127 -8.87 -18.80 5.12
N VAL A 128 -9.02 -17.49 4.89
CA VAL A 128 -8.48 -16.84 3.69
C VAL A 128 -6.99 -16.58 3.86
N LYS A 129 -6.16 -17.16 2.99
CA LYS A 129 -4.73 -16.86 2.89
C LYS A 129 -4.54 -15.52 2.19
N HIS A 130 -3.87 -14.58 2.86
CA HIS A 130 -3.67 -13.22 2.37
C HIS A 130 -2.41 -12.57 2.92
N TRP A 131 -2.07 -11.42 2.38
CA TRP A 131 -1.08 -10.49 2.92
C TRP A 131 -1.53 -9.06 2.70
N HIS A 132 -0.92 -8.12 3.45
CA HIS A 132 -1.07 -6.67 3.27
C HIS A 132 0.23 -5.94 3.63
N GLY A 133 0.37 -4.71 3.16
CA GLY A 133 1.56 -3.90 3.40
C GLY A 133 1.52 -2.56 2.69
N ALA A 134 2.55 -1.76 2.89
CA ALA A 134 2.70 -0.44 2.27
C ALA A 134 2.98 -0.54 0.76
N ALA A 135 2.68 0.51 0.01
CA ALA A 135 3.23 0.71 -1.33
C ALA A 135 4.74 1.02 -1.24
N ALA A 136 5.47 0.80 -2.34
CA ALA A 136 6.93 0.92 -2.36
C ALA A 136 7.43 2.35 -2.05
N ASP A 137 6.59 3.34 -2.28
CA ASP A 137 6.90 4.76 -2.17
C ASP A 137 6.06 5.50 -1.11
N SER A 138 5.27 4.78 -0.32
CA SER A 138 4.36 5.37 0.67
C SER A 138 4.40 4.63 2.00
N TRP A 139 4.35 5.37 3.08
CA TRP A 139 3.91 4.85 4.38
C TRP A 139 2.46 4.37 4.26
N PHE A 140 2.08 3.44 5.11
CA PHE A 140 0.71 2.93 5.17
C PHE A 140 0.31 2.61 6.61
N GLN A 141 -0.90 2.99 6.99
CA GLN A 141 -1.50 2.58 8.26
C GLN A 141 -2.92 2.07 8.02
N HIS A 142 -3.26 0.98 8.68
CA HIS A 142 -4.62 0.50 8.81
C HIS A 142 -4.91 0.07 10.25
N LEU A 143 -6.17 0.01 10.62
CA LEU A 143 -6.62 -0.75 11.78
C LEU A 143 -6.76 -2.21 11.36
N ALA A 144 -6.14 -3.09 12.12
CA ALA A 144 -6.40 -4.53 12.09
C ALA A 144 -7.43 -4.83 13.18
N VAL A 145 -8.62 -5.23 12.78
CA VAL A 145 -9.70 -5.63 13.68
C VAL A 145 -9.79 -7.13 13.70
N GLU A 146 -9.56 -7.74 14.84
CA GLU A 146 -9.70 -9.19 15.03
C GLU A 146 -11.17 -9.53 15.21
N VAL A 147 -11.76 -10.18 14.19
CA VAL A 147 -13.18 -10.55 14.26
C VAL A 147 -13.37 -11.65 15.32
N PRO A 148 -14.25 -11.46 16.30
CA PRO A 148 -14.50 -12.48 17.31
C PRO A 148 -14.96 -13.81 16.72
N GLY A 149 -14.46 -14.92 17.27
CA GLY A 149 -14.77 -16.26 16.78
C GLY A 149 -14.41 -17.36 17.80
N GLU A 150 -14.83 -18.57 17.49
CA GLU A 150 -14.50 -19.78 18.27
C GLU A 150 -13.26 -20.44 17.65
N GLY A 151 -12.33 -20.94 18.45
CA GLY A 151 -11.11 -21.64 17.98
C GLY A 151 -10.19 -20.75 17.12
N THR A 152 -10.15 -19.43 17.39
CA THR A 152 -9.34 -18.49 16.60
C THR A 152 -7.85 -18.72 16.80
N ARG A 153 -7.08 -18.70 15.72
CA ARG A 153 -5.61 -18.72 15.71
C ARG A 153 -5.07 -18.13 14.45
N ASN A 154 -3.89 -17.54 14.51
CA ASN A 154 -3.15 -17.02 13.35
C ASN A 154 -2.09 -18.03 12.91
N GLU A 155 -1.96 -18.21 11.61
CA GLU A 155 -0.92 -19.02 10.98
C GLU A 155 -0.09 -18.14 10.04
N TRP A 156 1.20 -18.01 10.33
CA TRP A 156 2.15 -17.31 9.48
C TRP A 156 2.78 -18.28 8.51
N LEU A 157 2.84 -17.88 7.25
CA LEU A 157 3.30 -18.68 6.13
C LEU A 157 4.54 -18.03 5.47
N GLU A 158 4.77 -18.35 4.20
CA GLU A 158 5.94 -17.88 3.45
C GLU A 158 5.93 -16.36 3.24
N PRO A 159 7.13 -15.74 3.10
CA PRO A 159 7.25 -14.33 2.75
C PRO A 159 6.63 -14.02 1.37
N VAL A 160 6.10 -12.81 1.23
CA VAL A 160 5.77 -12.24 -0.09
C VAL A 160 7.08 -11.84 -0.76
N THR A 161 7.47 -12.56 -1.82
CA THR A 161 8.75 -12.34 -2.50
C THR A 161 8.83 -10.99 -3.19
N ASP A 162 10.05 -10.49 -3.39
CA ASP A 162 10.27 -9.23 -4.11
C ASP A 162 9.74 -9.29 -5.54
N ASP A 163 9.82 -10.45 -6.19
CA ASP A 163 9.28 -10.67 -7.56
C ASP A 163 7.76 -10.51 -7.63
N VAL A 164 7.04 -10.90 -6.57
CA VAL A 164 5.59 -10.71 -6.46
C VAL A 164 5.30 -9.24 -6.19
N TYR A 165 5.98 -8.66 -5.20
CA TYR A 165 5.74 -7.30 -4.76
C TYR A 165 6.14 -6.25 -5.82
N ALA A 166 7.23 -6.44 -6.55
CA ALA A 166 7.69 -5.50 -7.59
C ALA A 166 6.73 -5.35 -8.79
N LYS A 167 5.75 -6.24 -8.94
CA LYS A 167 4.72 -6.13 -9.99
C LYS A 167 3.61 -5.14 -9.63
N LEU A 168 3.54 -4.73 -8.37
CA LEU A 168 2.53 -3.79 -7.88
C LEU A 168 2.95 -2.35 -8.25
N LYS A 169 2.02 -1.58 -8.82
CA LYS A 169 2.29 -0.22 -9.34
C LYS A 169 1.31 0.79 -8.76
#